data_d8c0360c595caaa2edfdd5c0002a5349
#
_entry.id   d8c0360c595caaa2edfdd5c0002a5349
#
_cell.length_a   1.000
_cell.length_b   1.000
_cell.length_c   1.000
_cell.angle_alpha   90.00
_cell.angle_beta   90.00
_cell.angle_gamma   90.00
#
_symmetry.space_group_name_H-M   'P 1'
#
loop_
_entity.id
_entity.type
_entity.pdbx_description
1 polymer ?
#
loop_
_entity_poly.entity_id
_entity_poly.type
_entity_poly.pdbx_seq_one_letter_code
_entity_poly.pdbx_strand_id
1 'polypeptide(L)'
;MRVVIQRVQEASVSISGTVTAAIGPGLLVLLGIGYEDGAEDIDWLVKKIAGLRIFDDADGVMNVDVRDAGGDALVVSQFTLLASTKKGNRPSYIRAARPEVAIPLYEQFCAALSEALGKPVPTGTFGADMQVALVNDGPVTICIDTKNKE
;
A
#
# COMPACT_ATOMS: atom_id res chain seq x y z
N MET A 1 5.56 -1.50 -10.11
CA MET A 1 5.03 -0.96 -8.84
C MET A 1 5.69 -1.66 -7.67
N ARG A 2 5.91 -0.94 -6.61
CA ARG A 2 6.38 -1.51 -5.34
C ARG A 2 5.41 -1.17 -4.24
N VAL A 3 5.16 -2.14 -3.37
CA VAL A 3 4.39 -1.90 -2.15
C VAL A 3 5.15 -2.42 -0.94
N VAL A 4 4.92 -1.74 0.17
CA VAL A 4 5.14 -2.27 1.51
C VAL A 4 3.78 -2.40 2.16
N ILE A 5 3.45 -3.59 2.58
CA ILE A 5 2.17 -3.94 3.20
C ILE A 5 2.43 -4.29 4.64
N GLN A 6 1.71 -3.66 5.55
CA GLN A 6 1.78 -3.98 6.97
C GLN A 6 0.39 -4.37 7.49
N ARG A 7 0.30 -5.52 8.14
CA ARG A 7 -0.90 -5.89 8.89
C ARG A 7 -0.98 -5.00 10.13
N VAL A 8 -2.11 -4.35 10.34
CA VAL A 8 -2.27 -3.37 11.41
C VAL A 8 -3.49 -3.66 12.28
N GLN A 9 -3.41 -3.25 13.54
CA GLN A 9 -4.57 -3.15 14.42
C GLN A 9 -5.33 -1.86 14.15
N GLU A 10 -4.61 -0.80 13.78
CA GLU A 10 -5.13 0.49 13.37
C GLU A 10 -4.08 1.24 12.54
N ALA A 11 -4.54 2.09 11.65
CA ALA A 11 -3.68 3.04 10.93
C ALA A 11 -4.46 4.31 10.60
N SER A 12 -3.73 5.42 10.51
CA SER A 12 -4.33 6.70 10.15
C SER A 12 -3.36 7.61 9.41
N VAL A 13 -3.92 8.54 8.64
CA VAL A 13 -3.20 9.62 7.98
C VAL A 13 -3.70 10.94 8.53
N SER A 14 -2.78 11.79 8.96
CA SER A 14 -3.06 13.17 9.35
C SER A 14 -2.34 14.14 8.42
N ILE A 15 -3.01 15.20 8.05
CA ILE A 15 -2.48 16.31 7.26
C ILE A 15 -2.76 17.60 8.02
N SER A 16 -1.71 18.38 8.27
CA SER A 16 -1.81 19.64 9.04
C SER A 16 -2.56 19.47 10.38
N GLY A 17 -2.28 18.39 11.09
CA GLY A 17 -2.85 18.09 12.40
C GLY A 17 -4.28 17.49 12.37
N THR A 18 -4.87 17.30 11.20
CA THR A 18 -6.21 16.74 11.04
C THR A 18 -6.15 15.31 10.47
N VAL A 19 -6.81 14.36 11.11
CA VAL A 19 -6.95 13.00 10.58
C VAL A 19 -7.86 13.02 9.36
N THR A 20 -7.33 12.63 8.20
CA THR A 20 -8.04 12.63 6.91
C THR A 20 -8.47 11.23 6.47
N ALA A 21 -7.83 10.19 6.99
CA ALA A 21 -8.17 8.79 6.71
C ALA A 21 -7.76 7.94 7.91
N ALA A 22 -8.57 6.92 8.22
CA ALA A 22 -8.29 6.00 9.31
C ALA A 22 -8.95 4.64 9.05
N ILE A 23 -8.31 3.58 9.54
CA ILE A 23 -8.85 2.21 9.55
C ILE A 23 -8.61 1.56 10.92
N GLY A 24 -9.44 0.58 11.25
CA GLY A 24 -9.16 -0.39 12.31
C GLY A 24 -8.28 -1.55 11.79
N PRO A 25 -8.55 -2.80 12.22
CA PRO A 25 -7.78 -3.95 11.77
C PRO A 25 -7.78 -4.11 10.26
N GLY A 26 -6.61 -4.36 9.67
CA GLY A 26 -6.49 -4.47 8.23
C GLY A 26 -5.07 -4.33 7.73
N LEU A 27 -4.93 -3.67 6.57
CA LEU A 27 -3.67 -3.47 5.87
C LEU A 27 -3.37 -1.99 5.65
N LEU A 28 -2.18 -1.56 6.05
CA LEU A 28 -1.58 -0.33 5.53
C LEU A 28 -0.76 -0.68 4.30
N VAL A 29 -1.05 -0.04 3.17
CA VAL A 29 -0.39 -0.26 1.87
C VAL A 29 0.34 1.01 1.47
N LEU A 30 1.66 1.00 1.52
CA LEU A 30 2.51 2.05 0.97
C LEU A 30 2.80 1.72 -0.50
N LEU A 31 2.44 2.60 -1.43
CA LEU A 31 2.52 2.36 -2.87
C LEU A 31 3.49 3.30 -3.57
N GLY A 32 4.53 2.73 -4.18
CA GLY A 32 5.46 3.43 -5.06
C GLY A 32 5.23 3.06 -6.53
N ILE A 33 5.18 4.06 -7.40
CA ILE A 33 4.91 3.92 -8.83
C ILE A 33 6.14 4.38 -9.62
N GLY A 34 6.61 3.53 -10.51
CA GLY A 34 7.71 3.79 -11.42
C GLY A 34 7.24 4.12 -12.83
N TYR A 35 8.17 4.61 -13.67
CA TYR A 35 7.85 4.99 -15.05
C TYR A 35 7.36 3.85 -15.94
N GLU A 36 7.78 2.63 -15.64
CA GLU A 36 7.46 1.44 -16.44
C GLU A 36 6.17 0.75 -15.99
N ASP A 37 5.47 1.33 -15.02
CA ASP A 37 4.27 0.74 -14.45
C ASP A 37 3.03 1.11 -15.27
N GLY A 38 2.08 0.17 -15.31
CA GLY A 38 0.83 0.32 -16.04
C GLY A 38 -0.30 -0.50 -15.45
N ALA A 39 -1.40 -0.61 -16.21
CA ALA A 39 -2.61 -1.29 -15.77
C ALA A 39 -2.37 -2.76 -15.41
N GLU A 40 -1.48 -3.45 -16.11
CA GLU A 40 -1.14 -4.86 -15.81
C GLU A 40 -0.50 -5.02 -14.41
N ASP A 41 0.33 -4.06 -14.01
CA ASP A 41 0.92 -4.03 -12.67
C ASP A 41 -0.17 -3.84 -11.60
N ILE A 42 -1.13 -2.94 -11.86
CA ILE A 42 -2.28 -2.70 -10.98
C ILE A 42 -3.09 -3.99 -10.81
N ASP A 43 -3.51 -4.60 -11.90
CA ASP A 43 -4.36 -5.80 -11.90
C ASP A 43 -3.71 -6.95 -11.13
N TRP A 44 -2.43 -7.19 -11.38
CA TRP A 44 -1.70 -8.24 -10.69
C TRP A 44 -1.54 -7.94 -9.21
N LEU A 45 -1.13 -6.72 -8.88
CA LEU A 45 -0.83 -6.33 -7.50
C LEU A 45 -2.09 -6.27 -6.62
N VAL A 46 -3.19 -5.74 -7.14
CA VAL A 46 -4.48 -5.70 -6.45
C VAL A 46 -4.99 -7.10 -6.12
N LYS A 47 -4.93 -8.02 -7.08
CA LYS A 47 -5.29 -9.43 -6.84
C LYS A 47 -4.41 -10.05 -5.77
N LYS A 48 -3.10 -9.76 -5.81
CA LYS A 48 -2.14 -10.25 -4.83
C LYS A 48 -2.46 -9.72 -3.43
N ILE A 49 -2.67 -8.42 -3.27
CA ILE A 49 -2.97 -7.79 -1.98
C ILE A 49 -4.28 -8.30 -1.40
N ALA A 50 -5.35 -8.35 -2.20
CA ALA A 50 -6.66 -8.81 -1.74
C ALA A 50 -6.64 -10.28 -1.31
N GLY A 51 -5.79 -11.10 -1.94
CA GLY A 51 -5.68 -12.53 -1.68
C GLY A 51 -4.56 -12.96 -0.74
N LEU A 52 -3.76 -12.02 -0.19
CA LEU A 52 -2.71 -12.34 0.78
C LEU A 52 -3.29 -12.94 2.06
N ARG A 53 -2.93 -14.18 2.34
CA ARG A 53 -3.42 -14.92 3.51
C ARG A 53 -2.51 -14.71 4.71
N ILE A 54 -2.55 -13.51 5.27
CA ILE A 54 -1.69 -13.06 6.39
C ILE A 54 -2.47 -12.72 7.65
N PHE A 55 -3.75 -13.06 7.70
CA PHE A 55 -4.56 -12.99 8.92
C PHE A 55 -4.74 -14.38 9.50
N ASP A 56 -4.81 -14.46 10.80
CA ASP A 56 -4.87 -15.74 11.50
C ASP A 56 -6.24 -16.42 11.32
N ASP A 57 -6.21 -17.73 11.10
CA ASP A 57 -7.40 -18.57 11.14
C ASP A 57 -7.73 -18.98 12.60
N ALA A 58 -8.73 -19.86 12.76
CA ALA A 58 -9.15 -20.35 14.08
C ALA A 58 -8.05 -21.09 14.86
N ASP A 59 -7.04 -21.60 14.16
CA ASP A 59 -5.90 -22.32 14.75
C ASP A 59 -4.69 -21.40 15.02
N GLY A 60 -4.82 -20.08 14.76
CA GLY A 60 -3.76 -19.11 14.91
C GLY A 60 -2.70 -19.16 13.81
N VAL A 61 -3.04 -19.71 12.63
CA VAL A 61 -2.16 -19.81 11.47
C VAL A 61 -2.53 -18.74 10.47
N MET A 62 -1.53 -18.05 9.89
CA MET A 62 -1.74 -17.07 8.84
C MET A 62 -2.25 -17.75 7.56
N ASN A 63 -3.56 -17.76 7.37
CA ASN A 63 -4.25 -18.51 6.33
C ASN A 63 -5.48 -17.80 5.75
N VAL A 64 -5.83 -16.64 6.28
CA VAL A 64 -7.04 -15.88 5.92
C VAL A 64 -6.64 -14.57 5.26
N ASP A 65 -7.30 -14.21 4.17
CA ASP A 65 -7.08 -12.90 3.52
C ASP A 65 -7.85 -11.77 4.22
N VAL A 66 -7.58 -10.53 3.83
CA VAL A 66 -8.17 -9.34 4.46
C VAL A 66 -9.69 -9.29 4.32
N ARG A 67 -10.26 -9.83 3.24
CA ARG A 67 -11.71 -9.86 2.98
C ARG A 67 -12.40 -10.81 3.96
N ASP A 68 -11.91 -12.02 4.07
CA ASP A 68 -12.45 -13.04 4.96
C ASP A 68 -12.23 -12.69 6.44
N ALA A 69 -11.17 -11.96 6.73
CA ALA A 69 -10.91 -11.42 8.07
C ALA A 69 -11.82 -10.22 8.42
N GLY A 70 -12.56 -9.68 7.45
CA GLY A 70 -13.38 -8.48 7.65
C GLY A 70 -12.58 -7.20 7.86
N GLY A 71 -11.31 -7.18 7.43
CA GLY A 71 -10.41 -6.04 7.59
C GLY A 71 -10.60 -4.97 6.52
N ASP A 72 -9.99 -3.81 6.78
CA ASP A 72 -9.93 -2.68 5.86
C ASP A 72 -8.54 -2.56 5.22
N ALA A 73 -8.40 -1.68 4.24
CA ALA A 73 -7.10 -1.28 3.70
C ALA A 73 -7.01 0.25 3.63
N LEU A 74 -5.85 0.78 3.97
CA LEU A 74 -5.50 2.20 3.84
C LEU A 74 -4.32 2.31 2.87
N VAL A 75 -4.47 3.07 1.79
CA VAL A 75 -3.43 3.25 0.77
C VAL A 75 -2.79 4.62 0.89
N VAL A 76 -1.47 4.65 0.92
CA VAL A 76 -0.67 5.88 0.96
C VAL A 76 0.37 5.84 -0.16
N SER A 77 0.44 6.89 -0.96
CA SER A 77 1.49 7.03 -1.98
C SER A 77 2.86 7.20 -1.32
N GLN A 78 3.87 6.47 -1.81
CA GLN A 78 5.22 6.43 -1.24
C GLN A 78 6.26 6.28 -2.35
N PHE A 79 6.56 7.38 -3.07
CA PHE A 79 7.52 7.32 -4.19
C PHE A 79 8.93 6.93 -3.72
N THR A 80 9.26 7.19 -2.46
CA THR A 80 10.56 6.84 -1.88
C THR A 80 10.85 5.33 -1.84
N LEU A 81 9.84 4.47 -2.07
CA LEU A 81 10.06 3.04 -2.29
C LEU A 81 10.89 2.75 -3.55
N LEU A 82 10.96 3.71 -4.49
CA LEU A 82 11.77 3.61 -5.71
C LEU A 82 13.18 4.21 -5.51
N ALA A 83 13.56 4.53 -4.28
CA ALA A 83 14.88 5.07 -3.97
C ALA A 83 16.01 4.15 -4.40
N SER A 84 17.08 4.73 -4.91
CA SER A 84 18.36 4.06 -5.13
C SER A 84 19.43 4.69 -4.24
N THR A 85 20.07 3.86 -3.42
CA THR A 85 21.19 4.24 -2.55
C THR A 85 22.52 3.60 -3.00
N LYS A 86 22.56 3.14 -4.26
CA LYS A 86 23.75 2.47 -4.81
C LYS A 86 24.99 3.35 -4.84
N LYS A 87 24.80 4.67 -5.00
CA LYS A 87 25.89 5.65 -5.05
C LYS A 87 25.69 6.72 -3.98
N GLY A 88 26.43 6.58 -2.87
CA GLY A 88 26.39 7.54 -1.78
C GLY A 88 25.13 7.48 -0.91
N ASN A 89 25.06 8.36 0.08
CA ASN A 89 24.03 8.35 1.13
C ASN A 89 22.81 9.26 0.82
N ARG A 90 22.86 10.03 -0.27
CA ARG A 90 21.70 10.78 -0.75
C ARG A 90 20.90 9.89 -1.71
N PRO A 91 19.67 9.48 -1.35
CA PRO A 91 18.85 8.65 -2.22
C PRO A 91 18.55 9.33 -3.56
N SER A 92 18.60 8.57 -4.64
CA SER A 92 18.13 8.99 -5.95
C SER A 92 16.73 8.44 -6.21
N TYR A 93 15.81 9.27 -6.69
CA TYR A 93 14.44 8.90 -7.02
C TYR A 93 14.15 8.90 -8.52
N ILE A 94 15.19 8.77 -9.34
CA ILE A 94 15.08 8.86 -10.81
C ILE A 94 14.13 7.81 -11.41
N ARG A 95 13.91 6.69 -10.70
CA ARG A 95 12.98 5.64 -11.15
C ARG A 95 11.54 5.87 -10.76
N ALA A 96 11.28 6.81 -9.86
CA ALA A 96 9.90 7.15 -9.47
C ALA A 96 9.21 7.93 -10.59
N ALA A 97 7.98 7.56 -10.91
CA ALA A 97 7.18 8.29 -11.88
C ALA A 97 6.85 9.70 -11.37
N ARG A 98 6.83 10.66 -12.29
CA ARG A 98 6.39 12.02 -11.98
C ARG A 98 4.88 12.06 -11.70
N PRO A 99 4.38 13.10 -11.00
CA PRO A 99 2.97 13.21 -10.65
C PRO A 99 2.01 13.03 -11.83
N GLU A 100 2.33 13.55 -13.01
CA GLU A 100 1.49 13.45 -14.20
C GLU A 100 1.23 11.99 -14.63
N VAL A 101 2.17 11.10 -14.36
CA VAL A 101 2.06 9.66 -14.62
C VAL A 101 1.56 8.92 -13.38
N ALA A 102 2.08 9.26 -12.22
CA ALA A 102 1.83 8.53 -10.98
C ALA A 102 0.40 8.74 -10.44
N ILE A 103 -0.15 9.96 -10.50
CA ILE A 103 -1.47 10.25 -9.95
C ILE A 103 -2.58 9.43 -10.61
N PRO A 104 -2.70 9.36 -11.96
CA PRO A 104 -3.71 8.53 -12.59
C PRO A 104 -3.60 7.05 -12.23
N LEU A 105 -2.38 6.51 -12.15
CA LEU A 105 -2.16 5.10 -11.77
C LEU A 105 -2.47 4.85 -10.30
N TYR A 106 -2.15 5.80 -9.43
CA TYR A 106 -2.50 5.74 -8.01
C TYR A 106 -4.02 5.69 -7.82
N GLU A 107 -4.76 6.57 -8.50
CA GLU A 107 -6.22 6.61 -8.46
C GLU A 107 -6.85 5.31 -8.98
N GLN A 108 -6.33 4.79 -10.11
CA GLN A 108 -6.77 3.50 -10.67
C GLN A 108 -6.50 2.34 -9.70
N PHE A 109 -5.33 2.34 -9.07
CA PHE A 109 -5.00 1.32 -8.06
C PHE A 109 -5.96 1.35 -6.88
N CYS A 110 -6.24 2.53 -6.32
CA CYS A 110 -7.16 2.69 -5.20
C CYS A 110 -8.58 2.24 -5.56
N ALA A 111 -9.07 2.61 -6.74
CA ALA A 111 -10.38 2.18 -7.23
C ALA A 111 -10.44 0.66 -7.44
N ALA A 112 -9.42 0.07 -8.05
CA ALA A 112 -9.35 -1.37 -8.28
C ALA A 112 -9.27 -2.16 -6.96
N LEU A 113 -8.51 -1.67 -5.98
CA LEU A 113 -8.43 -2.30 -4.66
C LEU A 113 -9.77 -2.21 -3.91
N SER A 114 -10.44 -1.06 -3.97
CA SER A 114 -11.79 -0.88 -3.42
C SER A 114 -12.79 -1.87 -4.02
N GLU A 115 -12.77 -2.06 -5.32
CA GLU A 115 -13.61 -3.04 -6.02
C GLU A 115 -13.28 -4.48 -5.57
N ALA A 116 -12.00 -4.84 -5.50
CA ALA A 116 -11.55 -6.16 -5.09
C ALA A 116 -11.93 -6.50 -3.64
N LEU A 117 -11.95 -5.51 -2.75
CA LEU A 117 -12.34 -5.67 -1.35
C LEU A 117 -13.85 -5.55 -1.13
N GLY A 118 -14.60 -5.01 -2.10
CA GLY A 118 -16.05 -4.80 -1.99
C GLY A 118 -16.44 -3.70 -1.00
N LYS A 119 -15.55 -2.77 -0.70
CA LYS A 119 -15.76 -1.65 0.23
C LYS A 119 -14.87 -0.46 -0.13
N PRO A 120 -15.21 0.78 0.30
CA PRO A 120 -14.36 1.93 0.13
C PRO A 120 -12.97 1.72 0.77
N VAL A 121 -11.94 2.13 0.09
CA VAL A 121 -10.55 2.12 0.58
C VAL A 121 -10.14 3.55 0.91
N PRO A 122 -9.99 3.91 2.20
CA PRO A 122 -9.42 5.20 2.58
C PRO A 122 -8.02 5.38 2.02
N THR A 123 -7.68 6.60 1.66
CA THR A 123 -6.38 6.93 1.07
C THR A 123 -5.76 8.14 1.72
N GLY A 124 -4.41 8.25 1.64
CA GLY A 124 -3.73 9.51 1.80
C GLY A 124 -3.99 10.45 0.62
N THR A 125 -3.44 11.63 0.69
CA THR A 125 -3.48 12.63 -0.39
C THR A 125 -2.14 12.64 -1.11
N PHE A 126 -2.14 12.37 -2.41
CA PHE A 126 -0.90 12.34 -3.18
C PHE A 126 -0.16 13.68 -3.11
N GLY A 127 1.14 13.63 -2.78
CA GLY A 127 2.01 14.81 -2.69
C GLY A 127 1.85 15.65 -1.42
N ALA A 128 0.92 15.32 -0.53
CA ALA A 128 0.79 16.03 0.74
C ALA A 128 1.87 15.59 1.75
N ASP A 129 2.16 16.48 2.70
CA ASP A 129 2.92 16.11 3.88
C ASP A 129 2.00 15.40 4.87
N MET A 130 2.21 14.08 5.02
CA MET A 130 1.34 13.20 5.77
C MET A 130 2.06 12.63 7.00
N GLN A 131 1.35 12.62 8.13
CA GLN A 131 1.75 11.85 9.30
C GLN A 131 0.98 10.52 9.26
N VAL A 132 1.70 9.43 9.08
CA VAL A 132 1.12 8.08 9.02
C VAL A 132 1.37 7.39 10.34
N ALA A 133 0.31 7.17 11.10
CA ALA A 133 0.36 6.45 12.36
C ALA A 133 -0.19 5.04 12.17
N LEU A 134 0.42 4.05 12.82
CA LEU A 134 -0.03 2.67 12.75
C LEU A 134 0.41 1.87 13.97
N VAL A 135 -0.31 0.80 14.24
CA VAL A 135 0.14 -0.28 15.13
C VAL A 135 0.29 -1.53 14.28
N ASN A 136 1.54 -1.91 13.99
CA ASN A 136 1.82 -3.13 13.23
C ASN A 136 1.47 -4.35 14.11
N ASP A 137 0.62 -5.20 13.56
CA ASP A 137 0.12 -6.38 14.24
C ASP A 137 0.93 -7.62 13.85
N GLY A 138 1.75 -8.07 14.80
CA GLY A 138 2.50 -9.29 14.60
C GLY A 138 3.97 -9.27 15.02
N PRO A 139 4.91 -8.49 14.46
CA PRO A 139 4.80 -7.65 13.28
C PRO A 139 4.69 -8.48 11.99
N VAL A 140 3.93 -7.97 11.03
CA VAL A 140 3.84 -8.54 9.68
C VAL A 140 4.03 -7.41 8.67
N THR A 141 5.10 -7.51 7.89
CA THR A 141 5.47 -6.53 6.86
C THR A 141 5.94 -7.29 5.62
N ILE A 142 5.33 -7.03 4.48
CA ILE A 142 5.60 -7.71 3.21
C ILE A 142 5.92 -6.68 2.14
N CYS A 143 7.00 -6.91 1.41
CA CYS A 143 7.41 -6.11 0.27
C CYS A 143 7.11 -6.87 -1.02
N ILE A 144 6.48 -6.21 -1.98
CA ILE A 144 6.20 -6.78 -3.31
C ILE A 144 6.64 -5.80 -4.39
N ASP A 145 7.30 -6.32 -5.41
CA ASP A 145 7.70 -5.57 -6.61
C ASP A 145 7.15 -6.27 -7.86
N THR A 146 6.32 -5.57 -8.64
CA THR A 146 5.71 -6.16 -9.85
C THR A 146 6.73 -6.45 -10.95
N LYS A 147 7.88 -5.80 -10.93
CA LYS A 147 8.98 -6.01 -11.90
C LYS A 147 10.00 -7.06 -11.43
N ASN A 148 9.94 -7.44 -10.17
CA ASN A 148 10.79 -8.47 -9.58
C ASN A 148 9.94 -9.35 -8.66
N LYS A 149 9.10 -10.18 -9.29
CA LYS A 149 8.18 -11.09 -8.59
C LYS A 149 8.96 -12.25 -7.96
N GLU A 150 8.86 -12.41 -6.64
CA GLU A 150 9.47 -13.47 -5.85
C GLU A 150 8.41 -14.38 -5.23
#